data_8f6aa516b8ab0ce920d1c8ad6be83dc1
#
_entry.id   8f6aa516b8ab0ce920d1c8ad6be83dc1
#
_cell.length_a   1.000
_cell.length_b   1.000
_cell.length_c   1.000
_cell.angle_alpha   90.00
_cell.angle_beta   90.00
_cell.angle_gamma   90.00
#
_symmetry.space_group_name_H-M   'P 1'
#
loop_
_entity.id
_entity.type
_entity.pdbx_description
1 polymer ?
#
loop_
_entity_poly.entity_id
_entity_poly.type
_entity_poly.pdbx_seq_one_letter_code
_entity_poly.pdbx_strand_id
1 'polypeptide(L)'
;MKQVYIIGMGPGSRKCLTQQASEAIEHADVIIGSKRLLEAYSNTDKKLFYAVTARDIYDIINKEKALIYAVLMSGDTGFYSGTKKLTEQLYKAQEESGEKKYDINILPGISSVIYLASKIGQPWEMAAMVSLHGKKQNYIPLVLTNEWTYFLTQGDVSHICKRLCESGLGGADIWIGENLSYDNEKILSGHVSEYSEYTAAGLTVMAVNNHYPQAAVMTGLPDESFIRADIPMTKREIRASVVSRLSPAKDAIVYDIGAGTGSVSVELAMHALYGTVYAVERTKEGCELIAQNARKFGLDNIDIINASAADVIDKLPAADSVFIGGSGGELEKIMDIVLKKNPGVHIVITAVTLETLNDSVRLMEDKKVDVIDIVQIAVTQIKKRGRYHMLAANNPVFIIEGRGNR
;
A
#
# COMPACT_ATOMS: atom_id res chain seq x y z
N MET A 1 -6.60 -39.21 0.38
CA MET A 1 -6.81 -37.77 0.30
C MET A 1 -6.53 -37.21 1.69
N LYS A 2 -5.69 -36.18 1.82
CA LYS A 2 -5.38 -35.53 3.10
C LYS A 2 -6.40 -34.44 3.38
N GLN A 3 -6.95 -34.38 4.58
CA GLN A 3 -7.79 -33.27 5.03
C GLN A 3 -6.93 -32.17 5.64
N VAL A 4 -7.03 -30.95 5.14
CA VAL A 4 -6.25 -29.79 5.60
C VAL A 4 -7.20 -28.72 6.09
N TYR A 5 -7.25 -28.53 7.41
CA TYR A 5 -8.00 -27.47 8.05
C TYR A 5 -7.08 -26.27 8.26
N ILE A 6 -7.37 -25.13 7.63
CA ILE A 6 -6.68 -23.87 7.83
C ILE A 6 -7.53 -23.05 8.80
N ILE A 7 -7.05 -22.82 10.01
CA ILE A 7 -7.87 -22.43 11.14
C ILE A 7 -7.44 -21.06 11.66
N GLY A 8 -8.38 -20.11 11.69
CA GLY A 8 -8.20 -18.82 12.36
C GLY A 8 -8.29 -18.99 13.89
N MET A 9 -7.18 -18.71 14.58
CA MET A 9 -7.05 -18.91 16.02
C MET A 9 -7.59 -17.75 16.87
N GLY A 10 -8.12 -16.73 16.24
CA GLY A 10 -8.53 -15.54 16.95
C GLY A 10 -7.35 -14.72 17.49
N PRO A 11 -7.59 -13.83 18.45
CA PRO A 11 -6.56 -12.97 19.04
C PRO A 11 -5.56 -13.75 19.91
N GLY A 12 -5.86 -15.00 20.30
CA GLY A 12 -4.91 -15.87 20.95
C GLY A 12 -5.49 -16.84 21.99
N SER A 13 -6.50 -16.44 22.74
CA SER A 13 -7.13 -17.33 23.74
C SER A 13 -8.02 -18.38 23.09
N ARG A 14 -7.96 -19.60 23.60
CA ARG A 14 -8.88 -20.68 23.20
C ARG A 14 -10.36 -20.33 23.38
N LYS A 15 -10.69 -19.43 24.30
CA LYS A 15 -12.07 -18.93 24.50
C LYS A 15 -12.62 -18.18 23.30
N CYS A 16 -11.75 -17.71 22.39
CA CYS A 16 -12.11 -17.02 21.17
C CYS A 16 -12.17 -17.93 19.92
N LEU A 17 -11.95 -19.23 20.07
CA LEU A 17 -12.11 -20.20 18.99
C LEU A 17 -13.57 -20.43 18.66
N THR A 18 -13.86 -20.60 17.39
CA THR A 18 -15.18 -21.14 16.99
C THR A 18 -15.26 -22.63 17.40
N GLN A 19 -16.46 -23.13 17.61
CA GLN A 19 -16.65 -24.53 17.91
C GLN A 19 -16.07 -25.45 16.83
N GLN A 20 -16.31 -25.13 15.56
CA GLN A 20 -15.74 -25.88 14.43
C GLN A 20 -14.21 -25.90 14.43
N ALA A 21 -13.57 -24.77 14.78
CA ALA A 21 -12.12 -24.70 14.90
C ALA A 21 -11.59 -25.61 16.00
N SER A 22 -12.26 -25.61 17.17
CA SER A 22 -11.89 -26.49 18.29
C SER A 22 -12.01 -27.98 17.91
N GLU A 23 -13.13 -28.35 17.33
CA GLU A 23 -13.39 -29.73 16.87
C GLU A 23 -12.36 -30.17 15.80
N ALA A 24 -12.05 -29.31 14.83
CA ALA A 24 -11.06 -29.65 13.81
C ALA A 24 -9.65 -29.85 14.39
N ILE A 25 -9.27 -29.04 15.39
CA ILE A 25 -7.99 -29.22 16.10
C ILE A 25 -7.99 -30.51 16.93
N GLU A 26 -9.10 -30.83 17.57
CA GLU A 26 -9.24 -32.06 18.37
C GLU A 26 -9.15 -33.33 17.51
N HIS A 27 -9.65 -33.31 16.29
CA HIS A 27 -9.59 -34.47 15.39
C HIS A 27 -8.32 -34.55 14.54
N ALA A 28 -7.47 -33.50 14.54
CA ALA A 28 -6.25 -33.50 13.75
C ALA A 28 -5.19 -34.47 14.26
N ASP A 29 -4.49 -35.16 13.35
CA ASP A 29 -3.30 -35.96 13.66
C ASP A 29 -2.06 -35.11 13.85
N VAL A 30 -1.99 -33.99 13.08
CA VAL A 30 -0.87 -33.08 13.02
C VAL A 30 -1.37 -31.66 13.19
N ILE A 31 -0.69 -30.87 14.03
CA ILE A 31 -0.93 -29.45 14.23
C ILE A 31 0.31 -28.68 13.77
N ILE A 32 0.11 -27.70 12.86
CA ILE A 32 1.17 -26.87 12.29
C ILE A 32 0.88 -25.41 12.63
N GLY A 33 1.87 -24.64 13.07
CA GLY A 33 1.68 -23.22 13.38
C GLY A 33 2.92 -22.53 13.90
N SER A 34 2.78 -21.25 14.28
CA SER A 34 3.84 -20.51 14.97
C SER A 34 4.08 -21.07 16.37
N LYS A 35 5.28 -20.86 16.92
CA LYS A 35 5.63 -21.30 18.28
C LYS A 35 4.58 -20.90 19.31
N ARG A 36 4.19 -19.63 19.30
CA ARG A 36 3.19 -19.07 20.22
C ARG A 36 1.83 -19.81 20.15
N LEU A 37 1.37 -20.16 18.95
CA LEU A 37 0.09 -20.86 18.79
C LEU A 37 0.19 -22.33 19.23
N LEU A 38 1.35 -22.95 19.03
CA LEU A 38 1.60 -24.35 19.43
C LEU A 38 1.77 -24.51 20.95
N GLU A 39 2.20 -23.50 21.68
CA GLU A 39 2.35 -23.53 23.14
C GLU A 39 1.06 -23.97 23.85
N ALA A 40 -0.10 -23.53 23.34
CA ALA A 40 -1.40 -23.94 23.88
C ALA A 40 -1.71 -25.43 23.70
N TYR A 41 -0.93 -26.16 22.91
CA TYR A 41 -1.08 -27.57 22.59
C TYR A 41 0.13 -28.42 23.01
N SER A 42 1.06 -27.86 23.81
CA SER A 42 2.29 -28.52 24.24
C SER A 42 2.05 -29.88 25.00
N ASN A 43 0.89 -30.01 25.64
CA ASN A 43 0.51 -31.22 26.42
C ASN A 43 -0.40 -32.19 25.62
N THR A 44 -0.35 -32.17 24.30
CA THR A 44 -1.13 -33.07 23.45
C THR A 44 -0.28 -34.24 22.95
N ASP A 45 -0.90 -35.40 22.68
CA ASP A 45 -0.25 -36.56 22.04
C ASP A 45 -0.10 -36.39 20.52
N LYS A 46 -0.56 -35.25 19.96
CA LYS A 46 -0.49 -34.94 18.53
C LYS A 46 0.90 -34.51 18.12
N LYS A 47 1.24 -34.72 16.83
CA LYS A 47 2.49 -34.19 16.27
C LYS A 47 2.40 -32.69 16.08
N LEU A 48 3.34 -31.94 16.64
CA LEU A 48 3.41 -30.49 16.52
C LEU A 48 4.56 -30.10 15.60
N PHE A 49 4.30 -29.25 14.61
CA PHE A 49 5.31 -28.72 13.69
C PHE A 49 5.31 -27.21 13.68
N TYR A 50 6.49 -26.64 13.91
CA TYR A 50 6.69 -25.20 13.75
C TYR A 50 6.85 -24.84 12.28
N ALA A 51 5.92 -24.06 11.74
CA ALA A 51 6.03 -23.44 10.43
C ALA A 51 5.14 -22.20 10.35
N VAL A 52 5.59 -21.16 9.61
CA VAL A 52 4.85 -19.91 9.40
C VAL A 52 4.75 -19.54 7.91
N THR A 53 5.65 -20.06 7.06
CA THR A 53 5.56 -19.80 5.63
C THR A 53 4.69 -20.85 4.92
N ALA A 54 4.00 -20.41 3.86
CA ALA A 54 3.17 -21.33 3.07
C ALA A 54 3.99 -22.52 2.53
N ARG A 55 5.25 -22.29 2.15
CA ARG A 55 6.16 -23.33 1.65
C ARG A 55 6.49 -24.36 2.72
N ASP A 56 6.91 -23.91 3.91
CA ASP A 56 7.27 -24.84 4.99
C ASP A 56 6.07 -25.67 5.44
N ILE A 57 4.89 -25.05 5.53
CA ILE A 57 3.63 -25.74 5.84
C ILE A 57 3.31 -26.79 4.78
N TYR A 58 3.41 -26.42 3.51
CA TYR A 58 3.19 -27.34 2.38
C TYR A 58 4.15 -28.52 2.42
N ASP A 59 5.44 -28.28 2.67
CA ASP A 59 6.47 -29.33 2.76
C ASP A 59 6.17 -30.30 3.90
N ILE A 60 5.71 -29.83 5.06
CA ILE A 60 5.31 -30.69 6.19
C ILE A 60 4.11 -31.54 5.81
N ILE A 61 3.05 -30.92 5.23
CA ILE A 61 1.85 -31.66 4.81
C ILE A 61 2.21 -32.78 3.82
N ASN A 62 3.19 -32.58 2.94
CA ASN A 62 3.60 -33.59 1.96
C ASN A 62 4.46 -34.71 2.56
N LYS A 63 5.39 -34.37 3.46
CA LYS A 63 6.34 -35.33 4.05
C LYS A 63 5.69 -36.22 5.08
N GLU A 64 4.76 -35.69 5.89
CA GLU A 64 4.12 -36.45 6.96
C GLU A 64 3.05 -37.41 6.41
N LYS A 65 2.98 -38.63 7.04
CA LYS A 65 2.00 -39.67 6.70
C LYS A 65 0.76 -39.56 7.60
N ALA A 66 0.16 -38.40 7.70
CA ALA A 66 -1.07 -38.17 8.44
C ALA A 66 -2.26 -38.00 7.49
N LEU A 67 -3.48 -38.09 7.98
CA LEU A 67 -4.70 -37.91 7.22
C LEU A 67 -5.31 -36.53 7.48
N ILE A 68 -5.25 -36.03 8.70
CA ILE A 68 -5.92 -34.80 9.14
C ILE A 68 -4.89 -33.82 9.69
N TYR A 69 -4.83 -32.64 9.08
CA TYR A 69 -3.91 -31.57 9.43
C TYR A 69 -4.67 -30.33 9.89
N ALA A 70 -4.31 -29.78 11.05
CA ALA A 70 -4.75 -28.46 11.51
C ALA A 70 -3.62 -27.43 11.35
N VAL A 71 -3.80 -26.48 10.47
CA VAL A 71 -2.86 -25.38 10.24
C VAL A 71 -3.38 -24.13 10.93
N LEU A 72 -2.67 -23.70 11.98
CA LEU A 72 -3.09 -22.60 12.84
C LEU A 72 -2.60 -21.25 12.30
N MET A 73 -3.55 -20.37 11.98
CA MET A 73 -3.31 -18.98 11.55
C MET A 73 -3.68 -18.01 12.68
N SER A 74 -2.85 -16.99 12.90
CA SER A 74 -3.17 -15.93 13.88
C SER A 74 -4.33 -15.08 13.37
N GLY A 75 -5.26 -14.71 14.24
CA GLY A 75 -6.42 -13.89 13.89
C GLY A 75 -7.44 -14.62 13.03
N ASP A 76 -7.91 -13.97 11.98
CA ASP A 76 -8.83 -14.51 10.99
C ASP A 76 -8.09 -15.00 9.74
N THR A 77 -8.59 -16.06 9.12
CA THR A 77 -8.01 -16.67 7.91
C THR A 77 -8.12 -15.78 6.67
N GLY A 78 -9.11 -14.88 6.60
CA GLY A 78 -9.35 -13.96 5.50
C GLY A 78 -8.74 -12.57 5.69
N PHE A 79 -8.15 -12.28 6.87
CA PHE A 79 -7.71 -10.92 7.21
C PHE A 79 -6.20 -10.86 7.44
N TYR A 80 -5.45 -10.38 6.45
CA TYR A 80 -3.97 -10.28 6.44
C TYR A 80 -3.26 -11.58 6.86
N SER A 81 -3.81 -12.72 6.46
CA SER A 81 -3.33 -14.06 6.80
C SER A 81 -2.50 -14.69 5.69
N GLY A 82 -1.65 -15.67 6.06
CA GLY A 82 -0.93 -16.54 5.14
C GLY A 82 -1.81 -17.53 4.37
N THR A 83 -3.10 -17.60 4.69
CA THR A 83 -4.07 -18.56 4.12
C THR A 83 -4.09 -18.52 2.59
N LYS A 84 -4.19 -17.34 1.97
CA LYS A 84 -4.25 -17.19 0.51
C LYS A 84 -3.05 -17.87 -0.18
N LYS A 85 -1.82 -17.58 0.28
CA LYS A 85 -0.61 -18.16 -0.31
C LYS A 85 -0.55 -19.67 -0.15
N LEU A 86 -1.01 -20.18 1.00
CA LEU A 86 -1.03 -21.63 1.27
C LEU A 86 -2.06 -22.34 0.39
N THR A 87 -3.26 -21.81 0.28
CA THR A 87 -4.32 -22.39 -0.57
C THR A 87 -3.93 -22.39 -2.04
N GLU A 88 -3.38 -21.28 -2.55
CA GLU A 88 -2.87 -21.20 -3.92
C GLU A 88 -1.81 -22.28 -4.20
N GLN A 89 -0.90 -22.50 -3.25
CA GLN A 89 0.14 -23.52 -3.38
C GLN A 89 -0.43 -24.96 -3.36
N LEU A 90 -1.39 -25.22 -2.48
CA LEU A 90 -2.05 -26.54 -2.41
C LEU A 90 -2.88 -26.83 -3.68
N TYR A 91 -3.64 -25.84 -4.18
CA TYR A 91 -4.40 -26.01 -5.42
C TYR A 91 -3.49 -26.18 -6.64
N LYS A 92 -2.43 -25.41 -6.76
CA LYS A 92 -1.45 -25.55 -7.83
C LYS A 92 -0.83 -26.94 -7.88
N ALA A 93 -0.48 -27.49 -6.71
CA ALA A 93 0.06 -28.85 -6.61
C ALA A 93 -0.95 -29.95 -7.00
N GLN A 94 -2.25 -29.74 -6.81
CA GLN A 94 -3.30 -30.63 -7.29
C GLN A 94 -3.45 -30.55 -8.82
N GLU A 95 -3.44 -29.35 -9.37
CA GLU A 95 -3.53 -29.13 -10.83
C GLU A 95 -2.34 -29.78 -11.55
N GLU A 96 -1.11 -29.54 -11.07
CA GLU A 96 0.10 -30.13 -11.66
C GLU A 96 0.15 -31.66 -11.61
N SER A 97 -0.48 -32.27 -10.60
CA SER A 97 -0.51 -33.74 -10.46
C SER A 97 -1.70 -34.39 -11.15
N GLY A 98 -2.74 -33.64 -11.50
CA GLY A 98 -4.02 -34.17 -12.00
C GLY A 98 -4.84 -34.97 -10.98
N GLU A 99 -4.42 -34.98 -9.70
CA GLU A 99 -5.07 -35.75 -8.64
C GLU A 99 -5.58 -34.84 -7.52
N LYS A 100 -6.77 -35.12 -6.98
CA LYS A 100 -7.30 -34.45 -5.79
C LYS A 100 -6.62 -35.02 -4.54
N LYS A 101 -5.45 -34.46 -4.17
CA LYS A 101 -4.63 -34.90 -3.02
C LYS A 101 -5.11 -34.34 -1.69
N TYR A 102 -5.67 -33.12 -1.71
CA TYR A 102 -6.05 -32.37 -0.51
C TYR A 102 -7.54 -32.05 -0.53
N ASP A 103 -8.18 -32.21 0.62
CA ASP A 103 -9.50 -31.64 0.93
C ASP A 103 -9.26 -30.46 1.87
N ILE A 104 -9.43 -29.23 1.32
CA ILE A 104 -9.03 -27.99 1.99
C ILE A 104 -10.25 -27.33 2.62
N ASN A 105 -10.22 -27.18 3.94
CA ASN A 105 -11.27 -26.57 4.73
C ASN A 105 -10.73 -25.33 5.45
N ILE A 106 -11.30 -24.16 5.18
CA ILE A 106 -10.90 -22.88 5.78
C ILE A 106 -11.91 -22.51 6.84
N LEU A 107 -11.45 -22.40 8.09
CA LEU A 107 -12.28 -22.04 9.23
C LEU A 107 -11.94 -20.63 9.70
N PRO A 108 -12.94 -19.72 9.83
CA PRO A 108 -12.71 -18.35 10.25
C PRO A 108 -12.28 -18.25 11.71
N GLY A 109 -11.65 -17.12 12.05
CA GLY A 109 -11.35 -16.75 13.42
C GLY A 109 -11.71 -15.29 13.67
N ILE A 110 -11.68 -14.86 14.93
CA ILE A 110 -11.92 -13.46 15.29
C ILE A 110 -10.61 -12.67 15.10
N SER A 111 -10.58 -11.68 14.20
CA SER A 111 -9.43 -10.79 14.09
C SER A 111 -9.22 -10.01 15.39
N SER A 112 -7.95 -9.74 15.74
CA SER A 112 -7.61 -8.89 16.89
C SER A 112 -8.16 -7.45 16.74
N VAL A 113 -8.33 -6.96 15.51
CA VAL A 113 -9.00 -5.68 15.23
C VAL A 113 -10.47 -5.74 15.65
N ILE A 114 -11.20 -6.77 15.21
CA ILE A 114 -12.62 -6.96 15.55
C ILE A 114 -12.79 -7.13 17.06
N TYR A 115 -11.86 -7.86 17.70
CA TYR A 115 -11.88 -8.03 19.14
C TYR A 115 -11.69 -6.70 19.87
N LEU A 116 -10.69 -5.86 19.45
CA LEU A 116 -10.50 -4.52 20.01
C LEU A 116 -11.74 -3.65 19.79
N ALA A 117 -12.30 -3.65 18.57
CA ALA A 117 -13.50 -2.89 18.24
C ALA A 117 -14.67 -3.22 19.18
N SER A 118 -14.89 -4.51 19.48
CA SER A 118 -15.92 -4.93 20.43
C SER A 118 -15.63 -4.48 21.87
N LYS A 119 -14.35 -4.47 22.28
CA LYS A 119 -13.95 -4.04 23.62
C LYS A 119 -14.14 -2.53 23.85
N ILE A 120 -13.92 -1.73 22.81
CA ILE A 120 -14.10 -0.28 22.89
C ILE A 120 -15.53 0.17 22.49
N GLY A 121 -16.39 -0.79 22.12
CA GLY A 121 -17.79 -0.52 21.79
C GLY A 121 -18.00 0.24 20.48
N GLN A 122 -17.07 0.09 19.51
CA GLN A 122 -17.10 0.81 18.24
C GLN A 122 -17.31 -0.13 17.06
N PRO A 123 -18.21 0.20 16.10
CA PRO A 123 -18.33 -0.53 14.86
C PRO A 123 -17.09 -0.34 13.98
N TRP A 124 -16.73 -1.36 13.24
CA TRP A 124 -15.52 -1.35 12.38
C TRP A 124 -15.84 -1.37 10.88
N GLU A 125 -17.11 -1.51 10.49
CA GLU A 125 -17.54 -1.68 9.10
C GLU A 125 -17.16 -0.52 8.17
N MET A 126 -17.15 0.73 8.70
CA MET A 126 -16.76 1.93 7.95
C MET A 126 -15.32 2.38 8.25
N ALA A 127 -14.59 1.63 9.05
CA ALA A 127 -13.23 2.01 9.45
C ALA A 127 -12.19 1.65 8.38
N ALA A 128 -11.17 2.49 8.25
CA ALA A 128 -10.00 2.13 7.48
C ALA A 128 -9.16 1.08 8.22
N MET A 129 -8.58 0.13 7.44
CA MET A 129 -7.76 -0.95 7.97
C MET A 129 -6.33 -0.81 7.48
N VAL A 130 -5.38 -0.75 8.41
CA VAL A 130 -3.96 -0.62 8.15
C VAL A 130 -3.21 -1.83 8.69
N SER A 131 -2.40 -2.47 7.85
CA SER A 131 -1.51 -3.53 8.31
C SER A 131 -0.06 -3.14 8.05
N LEU A 132 0.70 -3.00 9.12
CA LEU A 132 2.12 -2.69 9.07
C LEU A 132 3.01 -3.95 9.13
N HIS A 133 2.40 -5.15 9.03
CA HIS A 133 3.12 -6.42 8.99
C HIS A 133 3.83 -6.61 7.64
N GLY A 134 5.14 -6.36 7.63
CA GLY A 134 6.01 -6.69 6.50
C GLY A 134 5.86 -5.81 5.24
N LYS A 135 5.11 -4.71 5.31
CA LYS A 135 4.98 -3.73 4.22
C LYS A 135 4.99 -2.31 4.75
N LYS A 136 5.64 -1.41 4.03
CA LYS A 136 5.42 0.03 4.19
C LYS A 136 4.02 0.35 3.65
N GLN A 137 3.22 1.06 4.41
CA GLN A 137 1.89 1.49 4.02
C GLN A 137 1.66 2.95 4.39
N ASN A 138 1.08 3.72 3.48
CA ASN A 138 0.67 5.10 3.75
C ASN A 138 -0.57 5.10 4.64
N TYR A 139 -0.40 5.25 5.93
CA TYR A 139 -1.53 5.30 6.86
C TYR A 139 -1.98 6.73 7.19
N ILE A 140 -1.11 7.73 7.07
CA ILE A 140 -1.47 9.12 7.40
C ILE A 140 -2.67 9.61 6.59
N PRO A 141 -2.71 9.48 5.23
CA PRO A 141 -3.88 9.86 4.46
C PRO A 141 -5.14 9.11 4.87
N LEU A 142 -5.02 7.84 5.28
CA LEU A 142 -6.15 7.06 5.76
C LEU A 142 -6.72 7.60 7.08
N VAL A 143 -5.85 7.94 8.05
CA VAL A 143 -6.29 8.55 9.30
C VAL A 143 -6.87 9.95 9.09
N LEU A 144 -6.28 10.74 8.19
CA LEU A 144 -6.80 12.08 7.88
C LEU A 144 -8.19 12.07 7.25
N THR A 145 -8.52 11.03 6.47
CA THR A 145 -9.75 10.98 5.67
C THR A 145 -10.84 10.06 6.24
N ASN A 146 -10.53 9.31 7.28
CA ASN A 146 -11.50 8.42 7.93
C ASN A 146 -11.68 8.79 9.39
N GLU A 147 -12.90 8.66 9.90
CA GLU A 147 -13.20 8.84 11.31
C GLU A 147 -12.48 7.79 12.16
N TRP A 148 -12.58 6.52 11.76
CA TRP A 148 -11.93 5.41 12.44
C TRP A 148 -10.88 4.75 11.57
N THR A 149 -9.70 4.49 12.13
CA THR A 149 -8.62 3.71 11.50
C THR A 149 -8.06 2.71 12.49
N TYR A 150 -8.11 1.42 12.11
CA TYR A 150 -7.52 0.34 12.91
C TYR A 150 -6.17 -0.10 12.33
N PHE A 151 -5.24 -0.43 13.21
CA PHE A 151 -3.88 -0.81 12.86
C PHE A 151 -3.53 -2.18 13.41
N LEU A 152 -3.05 -3.06 12.54
CA LEU A 152 -2.24 -4.22 12.92
C LEU A 152 -0.78 -3.76 12.99
N THR A 153 -0.24 -3.61 14.20
CA THR A 153 1.12 -3.13 14.42
C THR A 153 2.08 -4.29 14.70
N GLN A 154 3.38 -4.02 14.61
CA GLN A 154 4.45 -4.92 15.09
C GLN A 154 5.02 -4.45 16.44
N GLY A 155 4.25 -3.70 17.22
CA GLY A 155 4.70 -3.07 18.45
C GLY A 155 5.22 -1.64 18.29
N ASP A 156 5.20 -1.08 17.09
CA ASP A 156 5.79 0.22 16.72
C ASP A 156 4.86 1.41 17.05
N VAL A 157 4.19 1.36 18.22
CA VAL A 157 3.19 2.36 18.64
C VAL A 157 3.77 3.76 18.67
N SER A 158 4.95 3.94 19.29
CA SER A 158 5.55 5.28 19.45
C SER A 158 5.89 5.90 18.09
N HIS A 159 6.42 5.12 17.15
CA HIS A 159 6.74 5.62 15.82
C HIS A 159 5.47 6.07 15.07
N ILE A 160 4.39 5.27 15.13
CA ILE A 160 3.11 5.62 14.52
C ILE A 160 2.57 6.91 15.14
N CYS A 161 2.56 7.02 16.47
CA CYS A 161 2.08 8.21 17.17
C CYS A 161 2.90 9.46 16.85
N LYS A 162 4.23 9.36 16.78
CA LYS A 162 5.11 10.47 16.35
C LYS A 162 4.74 10.98 14.96
N ARG A 163 4.58 10.05 14.00
CA ARG A 163 4.21 10.38 12.62
C ARG A 163 2.82 11.04 12.55
N LEU A 164 1.85 10.54 13.32
CA LEU A 164 0.53 11.15 13.42
C LEU A 164 0.60 12.56 14.01
N CYS A 165 1.40 12.78 15.05
CA CYS A 165 1.64 14.12 15.63
C CYS A 165 2.26 15.08 14.62
N GLU A 166 3.29 14.65 13.89
CA GLU A 166 3.93 15.43 12.80
C GLU A 166 2.94 15.85 11.72
N SER A 167 1.87 15.07 11.55
CA SER A 167 0.80 15.31 10.57
C SER A 167 -0.42 16.07 11.15
N GLY A 168 -0.27 16.63 12.37
CA GLY A 168 -1.34 17.41 13.02
C GLY A 168 -2.43 16.59 13.70
N LEU A 169 -2.26 15.27 13.83
CA LEU A 169 -3.22 14.33 14.43
C LEU A 169 -2.93 14.01 15.90
N GLY A 170 -2.08 14.79 16.58
CA GLY A 170 -1.71 14.55 17.97
C GLY A 170 -2.87 14.62 18.96
N GLY A 171 -3.94 15.35 18.64
CA GLY A 171 -5.17 15.45 19.44
C GLY A 171 -6.25 14.40 19.10
N ALA A 172 -6.01 13.53 18.15
CA ALA A 172 -6.93 12.42 17.84
C ALA A 172 -6.93 11.41 19.01
N ASP A 173 -8.08 10.78 19.24
CA ASP A 173 -8.18 9.75 20.28
C ASP A 173 -7.57 8.43 19.80
N ILE A 174 -6.96 7.69 20.72
CA ILE A 174 -6.31 6.42 20.45
C ILE A 174 -6.70 5.37 21.48
N TRP A 175 -6.84 4.12 21.03
CA TRP A 175 -6.92 2.92 21.86
C TRP A 175 -5.82 1.95 21.45
N ILE A 176 -5.13 1.40 22.45
CA ILE A 176 -4.04 0.45 22.26
C ILE A 176 -4.42 -0.83 22.99
N GLY A 177 -4.60 -1.91 22.25
CA GLY A 177 -4.88 -3.23 22.79
C GLY A 177 -3.62 -4.09 22.77
N GLU A 178 -3.14 -4.49 23.95
CA GLU A 178 -1.97 -5.37 24.10
C GLU A 178 -2.42 -6.75 24.59
N ASN A 179 -1.84 -7.80 24.01
CA ASN A 179 -2.08 -9.20 24.38
C ASN A 179 -3.58 -9.52 24.48
N LEU A 180 -4.35 -9.01 23.51
CA LEU A 180 -5.81 -9.16 23.50
C LEU A 180 -6.23 -10.61 23.66
N SER A 181 -7.21 -10.86 24.49
CA SER A 181 -7.77 -12.17 24.91
C SER A 181 -6.90 -13.04 25.83
N TYR A 182 -5.67 -12.67 26.09
CA TYR A 182 -4.83 -13.36 27.08
C TYR A 182 -5.10 -12.85 28.51
N ASP A 183 -4.63 -13.56 29.51
CA ASP A 183 -4.83 -13.19 30.92
C ASP A 183 -4.15 -11.85 31.29
N ASN A 184 -3.14 -11.45 30.54
CA ASN A 184 -2.46 -10.16 30.66
C ASN A 184 -2.95 -9.14 29.62
N GLU A 185 -4.19 -9.27 29.14
CA GLU A 185 -4.83 -8.30 28.26
C GLU A 185 -4.81 -6.89 28.89
N LYS A 186 -4.41 -5.91 28.09
CA LYS A 186 -4.42 -4.51 28.49
C LYS A 186 -4.98 -3.65 27.38
N ILE A 187 -5.89 -2.75 27.72
CA ILE A 187 -6.44 -1.76 26.79
C ILE A 187 -6.20 -0.38 27.38
N LEU A 188 -5.48 0.44 26.65
CA LEU A 188 -5.16 1.82 26.99
C LEU A 188 -5.94 2.76 26.08
N SER A 189 -6.25 3.96 26.57
CA SER A 189 -6.88 5.02 25.78
C SER A 189 -6.33 6.38 26.19
N GLY A 190 -6.37 7.35 25.28
CA GLY A 190 -5.91 8.73 25.48
C GLY A 190 -5.78 9.46 24.17
N HIS A 191 -4.96 10.48 24.10
CA HIS A 191 -4.64 11.16 22.85
C HIS A 191 -3.37 10.61 22.20
N VAL A 192 -3.28 10.66 20.88
CA VAL A 192 -2.13 10.17 20.11
C VAL A 192 -0.80 10.76 20.64
N SER A 193 -0.78 12.04 21.02
CA SER A 193 0.43 12.71 21.54
C SER A 193 0.98 12.09 22.83
N GLU A 194 0.13 11.50 23.66
CA GLU A 194 0.52 10.89 24.94
C GLU A 194 1.33 9.59 24.76
N TYR A 195 1.20 8.97 23.59
CA TYR A 195 1.84 7.67 23.28
C TYR A 195 3.06 7.78 22.34
N SER A 196 3.55 8.99 22.08
CA SER A 196 4.72 9.22 21.21
C SER A 196 6.01 8.57 21.71
N GLU A 197 6.14 8.31 23.02
CA GLU A 197 7.28 7.61 23.64
C GLU A 197 6.88 6.25 24.25
N TYR A 198 5.67 5.78 23.96
CA TYR A 198 5.14 4.55 24.54
C TYR A 198 5.78 3.30 23.92
N THR A 199 6.29 2.42 24.76
CA THR A 199 6.78 1.11 24.33
C THR A 199 5.74 0.05 24.62
N ALA A 200 5.15 -0.51 23.56
CA ALA A 200 4.14 -1.56 23.69
C ALA A 200 4.77 -2.90 24.10
N ALA A 201 4.05 -3.63 24.95
CA ALA A 201 4.46 -4.96 25.41
C ALA A 201 3.72 -6.06 24.64
N GLY A 202 4.45 -6.76 23.75
CA GLY A 202 3.91 -7.94 23.07
C GLY A 202 3.08 -7.62 21.82
N LEU A 203 2.03 -8.43 21.59
CA LEU A 203 1.15 -8.30 20.42
C LEU A 203 0.23 -7.09 20.59
N THR A 204 0.29 -6.16 19.65
CA THR A 204 -0.40 -4.88 19.77
C THR A 204 -1.28 -4.60 18.56
N VAL A 205 -2.46 -4.07 18.83
CA VAL A 205 -3.42 -3.54 17.85
C VAL A 205 -3.82 -2.14 18.30
N MET A 206 -4.02 -1.23 17.38
CA MET A 206 -4.43 0.14 17.69
C MET A 206 -5.71 0.50 16.95
N ALA A 207 -6.48 1.42 17.55
CA ALA A 207 -7.56 2.15 16.89
C ALA A 207 -7.33 3.65 17.10
N VAL A 208 -7.49 4.44 16.04
CA VAL A 208 -7.41 5.90 16.08
C VAL A 208 -8.76 6.47 15.61
N ASN A 209 -9.31 7.39 16.40
CA ASN A 209 -10.49 8.16 16.04
C ASN A 209 -10.09 9.59 15.69
N ASN A 210 -10.32 9.98 14.46
CA ASN A 210 -10.19 11.35 13.99
C ASN A 210 -11.58 11.99 13.93
N HIS A 211 -11.91 12.81 14.92
CA HIS A 211 -13.22 13.47 15.01
C HIS A 211 -13.53 14.44 13.86
N TYR A 212 -12.52 14.85 13.10
CA TYR A 212 -12.64 15.83 12.03
C TYR A 212 -12.00 15.29 10.73
N PRO A 213 -12.53 14.20 10.16
CA PRO A 213 -11.98 13.64 8.92
C PRO A 213 -12.12 14.66 7.78
N GLN A 214 -11.04 14.84 7.06
CA GLN A 214 -10.99 15.73 5.91
C GLN A 214 -11.60 15.04 4.69
N ALA A 215 -12.21 15.83 3.80
CA ALA A 215 -12.59 15.29 2.50
C ALA A 215 -11.34 14.80 1.75
N ALA A 216 -11.40 13.59 1.21
CA ALA A 216 -10.29 13.02 0.45
C ALA A 216 -10.11 13.81 -0.87
N VAL A 217 -9.16 14.75 -0.89
CA VAL A 217 -8.72 15.42 -2.12
C VAL A 217 -7.42 14.76 -2.55
N MET A 218 -7.51 13.83 -3.51
CA MET A 218 -6.34 13.09 -4.00
C MET A 218 -5.82 13.62 -5.33
N THR A 219 -6.56 14.48 -6.01
CA THR A 219 -6.22 15.02 -7.34
C THR A 219 -6.56 16.50 -7.42
N GLY A 220 -5.69 17.27 -8.02
CA GLY A 220 -5.90 18.71 -8.22
C GLY A 220 -5.73 19.53 -6.95
N LEU A 221 -4.78 19.16 -6.09
CA LEU A 221 -4.40 19.96 -4.93
C LEU A 221 -3.98 21.38 -5.35
N PRO A 222 -4.31 22.41 -4.56
CA PRO A 222 -3.85 23.78 -4.84
C PRO A 222 -2.32 23.85 -4.95
N ASP A 223 -1.80 24.65 -5.87
CA ASP A 223 -0.36 24.83 -6.06
C ASP A 223 0.32 25.38 -4.79
N GLU A 224 -0.39 26.14 -3.99
CA GLU A 224 0.05 26.72 -2.71
C GLU A 224 0.22 25.66 -1.61
N SER A 225 -0.36 24.49 -1.80
CA SER A 225 -0.20 23.36 -0.88
C SER A 225 1.20 22.74 -0.94
N PHE A 226 1.95 22.99 -2.02
CA PHE A 226 3.29 22.44 -2.21
C PHE A 226 4.40 23.41 -1.79
N ILE A 227 5.47 22.86 -1.22
CA ILE A 227 6.72 23.58 -0.99
C ILE A 227 7.40 23.76 -2.34
N ARG A 228 7.83 24.98 -2.66
CA ARG A 228 8.42 25.37 -3.95
C ARG A 228 9.73 26.12 -3.77
N ALA A 229 10.60 26.03 -4.75
CA ALA A 229 11.78 26.87 -4.99
C ALA A 229 11.81 27.26 -6.47
N ASP A 230 12.97 27.64 -6.99
CA ASP A 230 13.16 27.99 -8.41
C ASP A 230 13.19 26.74 -9.34
N ILE A 231 12.45 25.70 -8.97
CA ILE A 231 12.27 24.49 -9.78
C ILE A 231 10.87 24.49 -10.40
N PRO A 232 10.76 24.18 -11.70
CA PRO A 232 9.48 24.08 -12.38
C PRO A 232 8.54 23.09 -11.69
N MET A 233 7.27 23.48 -11.56
CA MET A 233 6.21 22.64 -10.98
C MET A 233 5.07 22.52 -11.97
N THR A 234 4.62 21.31 -12.22
CA THR A 234 3.41 21.04 -13.00
C THR A 234 2.20 21.68 -12.33
N LYS A 235 1.54 22.60 -13.01
CA LYS A 235 0.43 23.39 -12.47
C LYS A 235 -0.80 22.54 -12.24
N ARG A 236 -1.65 22.96 -11.29
CA ARG A 236 -2.83 22.25 -10.79
C ARG A 236 -3.66 21.60 -11.90
N GLU A 237 -4.03 22.34 -12.92
CA GLU A 237 -4.94 21.90 -13.98
C GLU A 237 -4.29 20.82 -14.87
N ILE A 238 -3.00 20.98 -15.16
CA ILE A 238 -2.21 20.00 -15.92
C ILE A 238 -1.98 18.75 -15.06
N ARG A 239 -1.58 18.93 -13.79
CA ARG A 239 -1.35 17.85 -12.84
C ARG A 239 -2.60 17.01 -12.62
N ALA A 240 -3.74 17.66 -12.40
CA ALA A 240 -5.02 16.96 -12.25
C ALA A 240 -5.37 16.12 -13.49
N SER A 241 -5.13 16.65 -14.69
CA SER A 241 -5.36 15.93 -15.94
C SER A 241 -4.42 14.74 -16.10
N VAL A 242 -3.13 14.90 -15.77
CA VAL A 242 -2.12 13.82 -15.80
C VAL A 242 -2.49 12.68 -14.84
N VAL A 243 -2.77 13.02 -13.58
CA VAL A 243 -3.11 12.02 -12.54
C VAL A 243 -4.42 11.31 -12.87
N SER A 244 -5.43 12.03 -13.36
CA SER A 244 -6.71 11.45 -13.79
C SER A 244 -6.55 10.46 -14.94
N ARG A 245 -5.68 10.75 -15.91
CA ARG A 245 -5.40 9.87 -17.05
C ARG A 245 -4.65 8.62 -16.63
N LEU A 246 -3.59 8.76 -15.83
CA LEU A 246 -2.84 7.62 -15.30
C LEU A 246 -3.68 6.73 -14.40
N SER A 247 -4.53 7.33 -13.55
CA SER A 247 -5.45 6.63 -12.64
C SER A 247 -4.87 5.32 -12.08
N PRO A 248 -3.73 5.36 -11.38
CA PRO A 248 -3.02 4.16 -10.98
C PRO A 248 -3.87 3.31 -10.02
N ALA A 249 -3.73 2.00 -10.12
CA ALA A 249 -4.30 1.07 -9.13
C ALA A 249 -3.68 1.30 -7.75
N LYS A 250 -4.39 0.91 -6.69
CA LYS A 250 -3.94 1.16 -5.31
C LYS A 250 -2.59 0.51 -4.97
N ASP A 251 -2.21 -0.56 -5.64
CA ASP A 251 -0.96 -1.32 -5.47
C ASP A 251 0.03 -1.13 -6.63
N ALA A 252 -0.23 -0.17 -7.52
CA ALA A 252 0.56 0.07 -8.71
C ALA A 252 2.00 0.53 -8.40
N ILE A 253 2.93 0.12 -9.25
CA ILE A 253 4.27 0.69 -9.36
C ILE A 253 4.22 1.79 -10.40
N VAL A 254 4.52 3.02 -9.98
CA VAL A 254 4.43 4.21 -10.84
C VAL A 254 5.79 4.90 -10.94
N TYR A 255 6.18 5.31 -12.14
CA TYR A 255 7.34 6.18 -12.31
C TYR A 255 6.87 7.62 -12.55
N ASP A 256 7.51 8.57 -11.88
CA ASP A 256 7.43 10.01 -12.16
C ASP A 256 8.82 10.47 -12.62
N ILE A 257 8.98 10.66 -13.93
CA ILE A 257 10.25 10.97 -14.57
C ILE A 257 10.34 12.47 -14.83
N GLY A 258 11.40 13.09 -14.27
CA GLY A 258 11.54 14.53 -14.19
C GLY A 258 10.61 15.13 -13.15
N ALA A 259 10.63 14.56 -11.95
CA ALA A 259 9.64 14.81 -10.91
C ALA A 259 9.66 16.25 -10.36
N GLY A 260 10.76 17.00 -10.54
CA GLY A 260 10.89 18.41 -10.16
C GLY A 260 10.59 18.63 -8.66
N THR A 261 9.50 19.33 -8.36
CA THR A 261 9.05 19.54 -6.96
C THR A 261 8.34 18.34 -6.34
N GLY A 262 8.08 17.26 -7.11
CA GLY A 262 7.33 16.10 -6.67
C GLY A 262 5.82 16.30 -6.59
N SER A 263 5.28 17.36 -7.16
CA SER A 263 3.84 17.63 -7.07
C SER A 263 2.97 16.55 -7.74
N VAL A 264 3.44 15.98 -8.85
CA VAL A 264 2.77 14.84 -9.52
C VAL A 264 3.02 13.57 -8.72
N SER A 265 4.26 13.33 -8.25
CA SER A 265 4.60 12.18 -7.40
C SER A 265 3.70 12.08 -6.17
N VAL A 266 3.42 13.22 -5.49
CA VAL A 266 2.54 13.29 -4.32
C VAL A 266 1.12 12.85 -4.64
N GLU A 267 0.51 13.41 -5.69
CA GLU A 267 -0.86 13.02 -6.07
C GLU A 267 -0.93 11.56 -6.56
N LEU A 268 0.06 11.09 -7.32
CA LEU A 268 0.14 9.68 -7.72
C LEU A 268 0.28 8.73 -6.51
N ALA A 269 1.09 9.12 -5.51
CA ALA A 269 1.28 8.33 -4.29
C ALA A 269 0.03 8.26 -3.41
N MET A 270 -0.81 9.30 -3.43
CA MET A 270 -2.12 9.28 -2.77
C MET A 270 -3.09 8.29 -3.43
N HIS A 271 -2.99 8.06 -4.73
CA HIS A 271 -3.77 7.03 -5.43
C HIS A 271 -3.21 5.62 -5.21
N ALA A 272 -1.89 5.46 -5.35
CA ALA A 272 -1.20 4.19 -5.19
C ALA A 272 -0.88 3.91 -3.70
N LEU A 273 -1.90 3.90 -2.83
CA LEU A 273 -1.75 3.82 -1.37
C LEU A 273 -0.94 2.60 -0.89
N TYR A 274 -1.01 1.47 -1.59
CA TYR A 274 -0.30 0.22 -1.30
C TYR A 274 0.82 -0.08 -2.29
N GLY A 275 0.97 0.79 -3.30
CA GLY A 275 2.01 0.75 -4.31
C GLY A 275 3.20 1.64 -3.98
N THR A 276 4.05 1.87 -4.97
CA THR A 276 5.25 2.72 -4.83
C THR A 276 5.37 3.67 -6.00
N VAL A 277 5.62 4.94 -5.73
CA VAL A 277 5.99 5.93 -6.75
C VAL A 277 7.50 6.12 -6.74
N TYR A 278 8.16 5.82 -7.84
CA TYR A 278 9.57 6.11 -8.06
C TYR A 278 9.70 7.50 -8.69
N ALA A 279 10.05 8.49 -7.87
CA ALA A 279 10.26 9.87 -8.30
C ALA A 279 11.72 10.04 -8.74
N VAL A 280 11.95 10.10 -10.05
CA VAL A 280 13.29 10.24 -10.62
C VAL A 280 13.55 11.70 -10.97
N GLU A 281 14.53 12.28 -10.30
CA GLU A 281 14.92 13.68 -10.49
C GLU A 281 16.46 13.81 -10.46
N ARG A 282 17.02 14.49 -11.42
CA ARG A 282 18.48 14.61 -11.55
C ARG A 282 19.10 15.70 -10.66
N THR A 283 18.34 16.70 -10.24
CA THR A 283 18.84 17.77 -9.39
C THR A 283 18.67 17.40 -7.91
N LYS A 284 19.70 17.64 -7.10
CA LYS A 284 19.66 17.41 -5.67
C LYS A 284 18.58 18.25 -4.99
N GLU A 285 18.46 19.51 -5.41
CA GLU A 285 17.46 20.45 -4.92
C GLU A 285 16.03 19.94 -5.18
N GLY A 286 15.76 19.37 -6.38
CA GLY A 286 14.47 18.75 -6.69
C GLY A 286 14.19 17.55 -5.77
N CYS A 287 15.18 16.69 -5.57
CA CYS A 287 15.03 15.56 -4.64
C CYS A 287 14.73 16.01 -3.21
N GLU A 288 15.36 17.07 -2.73
CA GLU A 288 15.09 17.65 -1.41
C GLU A 288 13.66 18.21 -1.32
N LEU A 289 13.16 18.87 -2.38
CA LEU A 289 11.78 19.34 -2.46
C LEU A 289 10.77 18.19 -2.49
N ILE A 290 11.03 17.13 -3.26
CA ILE A 290 10.20 15.92 -3.27
C ILE A 290 10.09 15.35 -1.86
N ALA A 291 11.22 15.22 -1.15
CA ALA A 291 11.24 14.71 0.22
C ALA A 291 10.45 15.58 1.20
N GLN A 292 10.57 16.91 1.08
CA GLN A 292 9.81 17.85 1.91
C GLN A 292 8.31 17.76 1.64
N ASN A 293 7.91 17.70 0.35
CA ASN A 293 6.51 17.56 -0.04
C ASN A 293 5.96 16.19 0.38
N ALA A 294 6.66 15.09 0.15
CA ALA A 294 6.26 13.78 0.61
C ALA A 294 5.99 13.76 2.13
N ARG A 295 6.91 14.33 2.92
CA ARG A 295 6.75 14.46 4.38
C ARG A 295 5.55 15.32 4.76
N LYS A 296 5.37 16.47 4.10
CA LYS A 296 4.24 17.39 4.35
C LYS A 296 2.89 16.71 4.16
N PHE A 297 2.78 15.82 3.17
CA PHE A 297 1.55 15.07 2.88
C PHE A 297 1.49 13.70 3.56
N GLY A 298 2.44 13.38 4.45
CA GLY A 298 2.46 12.13 5.21
C GLY A 298 2.62 10.87 4.33
N LEU A 299 3.36 10.98 3.22
CA LEU A 299 3.54 9.91 2.24
C LEU A 299 4.88 9.20 2.45
N ASP A 300 4.83 7.88 2.65
CA ASP A 300 6.01 7.03 2.84
C ASP A 300 6.27 6.08 1.66
N ASN A 301 5.46 6.18 0.58
CA ASN A 301 5.54 5.33 -0.61
C ASN A 301 6.12 6.06 -1.83
N ILE A 302 6.90 7.11 -1.63
CA ILE A 302 7.66 7.78 -2.68
C ILE A 302 9.14 7.44 -2.48
N ASP A 303 9.69 6.65 -3.40
CA ASP A 303 11.13 6.37 -3.47
C ASP A 303 11.80 7.40 -4.39
N ILE A 304 12.64 8.25 -3.80
CA ILE A 304 13.29 9.37 -4.49
C ILE A 304 14.63 8.93 -5.04
N ILE A 305 14.85 9.14 -6.33
CA ILE A 305 16.06 8.72 -7.03
C ILE A 305 16.74 9.93 -7.66
N ASN A 306 17.93 10.27 -7.14
CA ASN A 306 18.72 11.37 -7.67
C ASN A 306 19.62 10.87 -8.81
N ALA A 307 19.11 10.83 -10.03
CA ALA A 307 19.84 10.37 -11.22
C ALA A 307 19.15 10.80 -12.52
N SER A 308 19.82 10.58 -13.67
CA SER A 308 19.11 10.53 -14.96
C SER A 308 18.26 9.27 -15.05
N ALA A 309 17.04 9.39 -15.57
CA ALA A 309 16.09 8.29 -15.67
C ALA A 309 16.65 7.12 -16.49
N ALA A 310 17.28 7.40 -17.63
CA ALA A 310 17.86 6.39 -18.52
C ALA A 310 18.94 5.51 -17.86
N ASP A 311 19.57 5.98 -16.77
CA ASP A 311 20.66 5.26 -16.09
C ASP A 311 20.15 4.34 -14.97
N VAL A 312 18.93 4.57 -14.48
CA VAL A 312 18.46 3.93 -13.24
C VAL A 312 17.21 3.10 -13.40
N ILE A 313 16.31 3.43 -14.33
CA ILE A 313 15.00 2.76 -14.44
C ILE A 313 15.09 1.28 -14.81
N ASP A 314 16.19 0.82 -15.40
CA ASP A 314 16.39 -0.61 -15.68
C ASP A 314 16.52 -1.44 -14.39
N LYS A 315 17.01 -0.84 -13.30
CA LYS A 315 17.21 -1.49 -12.00
C LYS A 315 15.95 -1.49 -11.11
N LEU A 316 14.96 -0.66 -11.45
CA LEU A 316 13.71 -0.55 -10.68
C LEU A 316 12.77 -1.71 -11.01
N PRO A 317 11.76 -2.03 -10.20
CA PRO A 317 10.67 -2.94 -10.57
C PRO A 317 9.95 -2.47 -11.83
N ALA A 318 9.34 -3.38 -12.62
CA ALA A 318 8.56 -2.98 -13.78
C ALA A 318 7.39 -2.06 -13.38
N ALA A 319 7.22 -0.92 -14.07
CA ALA A 319 6.16 0.01 -13.78
C ALA A 319 4.85 -0.40 -14.46
N ASP A 320 3.72 -0.19 -13.75
CA ASP A 320 2.37 -0.31 -14.31
C ASP A 320 1.98 0.96 -15.07
N SER A 321 2.46 2.12 -14.58
CA SER A 321 2.20 3.44 -15.14
C SER A 321 3.44 4.33 -15.06
N VAL A 322 3.63 5.17 -16.08
CA VAL A 322 4.76 6.09 -16.18
C VAL A 322 4.27 7.49 -16.58
N PHE A 323 4.60 8.47 -15.78
CA PHE A 323 4.54 9.86 -16.14
C PHE A 323 5.92 10.37 -16.58
N ILE A 324 5.98 11.10 -17.69
CA ILE A 324 7.20 11.76 -18.17
C ILE A 324 6.93 13.26 -18.26
N GLY A 325 7.32 13.99 -17.21
CA GLY A 325 7.24 15.44 -17.13
C GLY A 325 8.45 16.16 -17.75
N GLY A 326 9.58 15.44 -17.80
CA GLY A 326 10.83 15.92 -18.40
C GLY A 326 11.82 14.79 -18.62
N SER A 327 12.16 14.50 -19.88
CA SER A 327 13.06 13.43 -20.25
C SER A 327 14.56 13.81 -20.27
N GLY A 328 14.84 15.12 -20.21
CA GLY A 328 16.24 15.60 -20.36
C GLY A 328 16.88 15.30 -21.71
N GLY A 329 16.08 15.06 -22.75
CA GLY A 329 16.55 14.67 -24.09
C GLY A 329 16.72 13.16 -24.29
N GLU A 330 16.36 12.33 -23.29
CA GLU A 330 16.56 10.88 -23.33
C GLU A 330 15.25 10.09 -23.50
N LEU A 331 14.19 10.74 -24.05
CA LEU A 331 12.85 10.14 -24.16
C LEU A 331 12.86 8.76 -24.81
N GLU A 332 13.59 8.59 -25.89
CA GLU A 332 13.68 7.33 -26.65
C GLU A 332 14.24 6.19 -25.79
N LYS A 333 15.37 6.43 -25.10
CA LYS A 333 15.99 5.43 -24.20
C LYS A 333 15.06 5.07 -23.05
N ILE A 334 14.39 6.07 -22.46
CA ILE A 334 13.44 5.86 -21.36
C ILE A 334 12.31 4.95 -21.83
N MET A 335 11.71 5.24 -22.98
CA MET A 335 10.62 4.44 -23.55
C MET A 335 11.07 3.01 -23.87
N ASP A 336 12.28 2.84 -24.42
CA ASP A 336 12.83 1.50 -24.70
C ASP A 336 12.92 0.65 -23.44
N ILE A 337 13.46 1.19 -22.36
CA ILE A 337 13.62 0.46 -21.10
C ILE A 337 12.26 0.14 -20.49
N VAL A 338 11.36 1.12 -20.45
CA VAL A 338 10.03 0.98 -19.84
C VAL A 338 9.22 -0.08 -20.57
N LEU A 339 9.16 -0.04 -21.90
CA LEU A 339 8.42 -0.99 -22.74
C LEU A 339 9.05 -2.40 -22.71
N LYS A 340 10.36 -2.50 -22.62
CA LYS A 340 11.05 -3.79 -22.46
C LYS A 340 10.67 -4.46 -21.14
N LYS A 341 10.52 -3.69 -20.04
CA LYS A 341 10.17 -4.20 -18.72
C LYS A 341 8.70 -4.54 -18.58
N ASN A 342 7.83 -3.72 -19.15
CA ASN A 342 6.39 -3.95 -19.19
C ASN A 342 5.82 -3.52 -20.55
N PRO A 343 5.63 -4.46 -21.50
CA PRO A 343 5.07 -4.13 -22.81
C PRO A 343 3.68 -3.48 -22.75
N GLY A 344 2.88 -3.73 -21.71
CA GLY A 344 1.54 -3.18 -21.53
C GLY A 344 1.46 -1.94 -20.64
N VAL A 345 2.58 -1.25 -20.40
CA VAL A 345 2.66 -0.08 -19.51
C VAL A 345 1.79 1.07 -20.01
N HIS A 346 1.17 1.78 -19.07
CA HIS A 346 0.42 3.01 -19.34
C HIS A 346 1.36 4.23 -19.23
N ILE A 347 1.44 5.03 -20.30
CA ILE A 347 2.38 6.14 -20.40
C ILE A 347 1.62 7.45 -20.61
N VAL A 348 1.95 8.48 -19.83
CA VAL A 348 1.50 9.85 -20.05
C VAL A 348 2.72 10.76 -20.12
N ILE A 349 2.80 11.55 -21.19
CA ILE A 349 3.89 12.49 -21.45
C ILE A 349 3.32 13.91 -21.49
N THR A 350 4.01 14.88 -20.88
CA THR A 350 3.69 16.30 -21.09
C THR A 350 4.73 16.96 -21.99
N ALA A 351 4.25 17.75 -22.95
CA ALA A 351 5.09 18.51 -23.86
C ALA A 351 4.70 19.99 -23.85
N VAL A 352 5.69 20.88 -23.70
CA VAL A 352 5.53 22.34 -23.75
C VAL A 352 6.16 22.92 -25.00
N THR A 353 6.86 22.12 -25.80
CA THR A 353 7.47 22.48 -27.07
C THR A 353 6.96 21.57 -28.20
N LEU A 354 7.02 22.09 -29.43
CA LEU A 354 6.64 21.31 -30.62
C LEU A 354 7.58 20.15 -30.89
N GLU A 355 8.86 20.32 -30.57
CA GLU A 355 9.87 19.27 -30.70
C GLU A 355 9.53 18.07 -29.80
N THR A 356 9.26 18.34 -28.51
CA THR A 356 8.89 17.26 -27.56
C THR A 356 7.58 16.60 -27.96
N LEU A 357 6.58 17.36 -28.44
CA LEU A 357 5.33 16.80 -28.95
C LEU A 357 5.58 15.86 -30.14
N ASN A 358 6.32 16.36 -31.15
CA ASN A 358 6.62 15.57 -32.36
C ASN A 358 7.39 14.29 -32.02
N ASP A 359 8.43 14.40 -31.18
CA ASP A 359 9.22 13.24 -30.76
C ASP A 359 8.38 12.24 -29.97
N SER A 360 7.48 12.70 -29.09
CA SER A 360 6.61 11.82 -28.32
C SER A 360 5.67 11.03 -29.21
N VAL A 361 5.01 11.69 -30.18
CA VAL A 361 4.09 11.02 -31.12
C VAL A 361 4.84 10.01 -31.98
N ARG A 362 5.95 10.46 -32.63
CA ARG A 362 6.78 9.61 -33.47
C ARG A 362 7.28 8.37 -32.70
N LEU A 363 7.79 8.53 -31.48
CA LEU A 363 8.31 7.41 -30.70
C LEU A 363 7.19 6.44 -30.26
N MET A 364 5.98 6.91 -29.96
CA MET A 364 4.86 6.04 -29.69
C MET A 364 4.51 5.19 -30.91
N GLU A 365 4.46 5.80 -32.11
CA GLU A 365 4.22 5.08 -33.36
C GLU A 365 5.33 4.06 -33.68
N ASP A 366 6.60 4.49 -33.64
CA ASP A 366 7.77 3.65 -33.94
C ASP A 366 7.85 2.42 -32.98
N LYS A 367 7.48 2.60 -31.71
CA LYS A 367 7.53 1.57 -30.69
C LYS A 367 6.20 0.80 -30.51
N LYS A 368 5.24 1.03 -31.39
CA LYS A 368 3.92 0.36 -31.41
C LYS A 368 3.16 0.53 -30.08
N VAL A 369 3.23 1.72 -29.50
CA VAL A 369 2.40 2.12 -28.37
C VAL A 369 1.08 2.64 -28.92
N ASP A 370 -0.04 2.07 -28.48
CA ASP A 370 -1.36 2.57 -28.88
C ASP A 370 -1.59 3.94 -28.25
N VAL A 371 -1.64 4.98 -29.07
CA VAL A 371 -1.98 6.33 -28.64
C VAL A 371 -3.47 6.38 -28.31
N ILE A 372 -3.79 6.64 -27.05
CA ILE A 372 -5.18 6.72 -26.56
C ILE A 372 -5.75 8.10 -26.84
N ASP A 373 -4.97 9.15 -26.49
CA ASP A 373 -5.45 10.52 -26.61
C ASP A 373 -4.27 11.52 -26.66
N ILE A 374 -4.48 12.63 -27.38
CA ILE A 374 -3.57 13.78 -27.40
C ILE A 374 -4.42 15.03 -27.22
N VAL A 375 -4.20 15.76 -26.13
CA VAL A 375 -4.92 17.01 -25.85
C VAL A 375 -3.97 18.15 -25.58
N GLN A 376 -4.41 19.36 -25.89
CA GLN A 376 -3.78 20.60 -25.49
C GLN A 376 -4.61 21.29 -24.41
N ILE A 377 -3.98 21.63 -23.29
CA ILE A 377 -4.62 22.39 -22.22
C ILE A 377 -4.00 23.79 -22.15
N ALA A 378 -4.84 24.81 -22.34
CA ALA A 378 -4.48 26.20 -22.15
C ALA A 378 -5.17 26.75 -20.89
N VAL A 379 -4.39 27.29 -19.96
CA VAL A 379 -4.88 27.80 -18.68
C VAL A 379 -4.63 29.29 -18.59
N THR A 380 -5.69 30.04 -18.31
CA THR A 380 -5.59 31.49 -18.04
C THR A 380 -6.15 31.78 -16.66
N GLN A 381 -5.30 32.22 -15.76
CA GLN A 381 -5.70 32.65 -14.42
C GLN A 381 -6.11 34.10 -14.39
N ILE A 382 -7.04 34.45 -13.51
CA ILE A 382 -7.40 35.82 -13.22
C ILE A 382 -6.67 36.27 -11.96
N LYS A 383 -5.82 37.31 -12.09
CA LYS A 383 -5.04 37.89 -10.98
C LYS A 383 -5.52 39.29 -10.66
N LYS A 384 -5.90 39.52 -9.40
CA LYS A 384 -6.27 40.86 -8.92
C LYS A 384 -5.02 41.74 -8.82
N ARG A 385 -5.03 42.88 -9.48
CA ARG A 385 -4.00 43.94 -9.37
C ARG A 385 -4.68 45.30 -9.10
N GLY A 386 -4.63 45.73 -7.86
CA GLY A 386 -5.39 46.91 -7.42
C GLY A 386 -6.90 46.64 -7.56
N ARG A 387 -7.58 47.49 -8.33
CA ARG A 387 -9.03 47.38 -8.64
C ARG A 387 -9.33 46.53 -9.89
N TYR A 388 -8.31 46.08 -10.61
CA TYR A 388 -8.47 45.35 -11.87
C TYR A 388 -8.27 43.83 -11.69
N HIS A 389 -8.94 43.05 -12.52
CA HIS A 389 -8.74 41.62 -12.67
C HIS A 389 -8.07 41.35 -14.02
N MET A 390 -6.79 40.99 -13.97
CA MET A 390 -5.98 40.79 -15.17
C MET A 390 -5.90 39.33 -15.54
N LEU A 391 -5.97 39.05 -16.84
CA LEU A 391 -5.72 37.72 -17.37
C LEU A 391 -4.21 37.44 -17.35
N ALA A 392 -3.84 36.29 -16.78
CA ALA A 392 -2.47 35.77 -16.75
C ALA A 392 -2.47 34.39 -17.42
N ALA A 393 -2.14 34.37 -18.70
CA ALA A 393 -2.06 33.12 -19.45
C ALA A 393 -0.78 32.34 -19.07
N ASN A 394 -0.91 31.04 -18.90
CA ASN A 394 0.20 30.11 -18.86
C ASN A 394 0.47 29.55 -20.26
N ASN A 395 1.69 29.07 -20.51
CA ASN A 395 1.97 28.38 -21.76
C ASN A 395 1.06 27.16 -21.88
N PRO A 396 0.46 26.89 -23.05
CA PRO A 396 -0.28 25.68 -23.31
C PRO A 396 0.62 24.44 -23.11
N VAL A 397 0.05 23.34 -22.62
CA VAL A 397 0.74 22.08 -22.42
C VAL A 397 0.00 21.00 -23.20
N PHE A 398 0.70 20.23 -23.99
CA PHE A 398 0.17 19.02 -24.60
C PHE A 398 0.32 17.85 -23.62
N ILE A 399 -0.70 17.01 -23.55
CA ILE A 399 -0.69 15.75 -22.82
C ILE A 399 -0.91 14.64 -23.83
N ILE A 400 0.03 13.74 -23.92
CA ILE A 400 0.02 12.58 -24.80
C ILE A 400 -0.14 11.34 -23.94
N GLU A 401 -1.18 10.56 -24.19
CA GLU A 401 -1.51 9.35 -23.45
C GLU A 401 -1.41 8.14 -24.38
N GLY A 402 -0.75 7.08 -23.93
CA GLY A 402 -0.62 5.86 -24.70
C GLY A 402 -0.48 4.64 -23.79
N ARG A 403 -0.76 3.48 -24.36
CA ARG A 403 -0.58 2.19 -23.69
C ARG A 403 0.22 1.25 -24.60
N GLY A 404 1.22 0.62 -24.03
CA GLY A 404 1.98 -0.39 -24.72
C GLY A 404 1.14 -1.63 -25.04
N ASN A 405 1.43 -2.31 -26.12
CA ASN A 405 0.75 -3.53 -26.55
C ASN A 405 1.36 -4.75 -25.85
N ARG A 406 0.51 -5.57 -25.22
CA ARG A 406 0.90 -6.85 -24.57
C ARG A 406 1.24 -7.93 -25.57
#